data_80adec9a5145d94852ed35b96e542671
#
_entry.id   80adec9a5145d94852ed35b96e542671
#
_cell.length_a   1.000
_cell.length_b   1.000
_cell.length_c   1.000
_cell.angle_alpha   90.00
_cell.angle_beta   90.00
_cell.angle_gamma   90.00
#
_symmetry.space_group_name_H-M   'P 1'
#
loop_
_entity.id
_entity.type
_entity.pdbx_description
1 polymer ?
#
loop_
_entity_poly.entity_id
_entity_poly.type
_entity_poly.pdbx_seq_one_letter_code
_entity_poly.pdbx_strand_id
1 'polypeptide(L)'
;MCVTTQHYWRDSTLPLVELRSTYRSLQSYKPHFHPQLSFGAVISGETRASCGGRERLLRQGDLVLIAPHVVHSCNPIAKQPRSYHMLYLDEAWCLENVSALRGRSLADVYGDVSVIRDSELFAQYLEFVTSLPHMPATEAAAQLQRLLTAVVDGNCSAAPLPQSPQLAERIKQALLDSIDSPATLDELARAFGCRKETLIRVFRRAFHITPHAFVNNARIERAKRRLKMGEKIVHVAADLGFSDQAQLHRTFVSYTASTPGQYRRGRPTASINIRQ
;
A
#
# COMPACT_ATOMS: atom_id res chain seq x y z
N MET A 1 -26.56 -8.31 -8.14
CA MET A 1 -25.08 -8.31 -8.15
C MET A 1 -24.59 -7.21 -7.24
N CYS A 2 -23.69 -7.52 -6.33
CA CYS A 2 -23.15 -6.52 -5.40
C CYS A 2 -22.10 -5.69 -6.15
N VAL A 3 -22.37 -4.41 -6.37
CA VAL A 3 -21.43 -3.51 -7.06
C VAL A 3 -20.37 -3.07 -6.05
N THR A 4 -19.12 -3.42 -6.30
CA THR A 4 -17.98 -2.87 -5.53
C THR A 4 -17.85 -1.39 -5.83
N THR A 5 -17.92 -0.55 -4.81
CA THR A 5 -17.72 0.90 -4.95
C THR A 5 -16.40 1.30 -4.34
N GLN A 6 -15.59 2.06 -5.08
CA GLN A 6 -14.30 2.57 -4.62
C GLN A 6 -14.21 4.06 -4.85
N HIS A 7 -13.81 4.79 -3.81
CA HIS A 7 -13.58 6.23 -3.86
C HIS A 7 -12.16 6.54 -3.42
N TYR A 8 -11.52 7.48 -4.10
CA TYR A 8 -10.24 8.05 -3.72
C TYR A 8 -10.44 9.53 -3.43
N TRP A 9 -10.07 9.95 -2.24
CA TRP A 9 -9.99 11.36 -1.88
C TRP A 9 -8.52 11.79 -1.86
N ARG A 10 -8.26 12.94 -2.45
CA ARG A 10 -6.97 13.61 -2.50
C ARG A 10 -7.21 15.10 -2.53
N ASP A 11 -6.37 15.84 -1.83
CA ASP A 11 -6.39 17.29 -1.83
C ASP A 11 -4.98 17.84 -2.07
N SER A 12 -4.85 18.83 -2.96
CA SER A 12 -3.57 19.46 -3.29
C SER A 12 -3.00 20.27 -2.12
N THR A 13 -3.85 20.71 -1.19
CA THR A 13 -3.44 21.40 0.04
C THR A 13 -2.97 20.44 1.13
N LEU A 14 -3.24 19.14 0.98
CA LEU A 14 -2.82 18.07 1.88
C LEU A 14 -2.22 16.90 1.10
N PRO A 15 -1.13 17.11 0.36
CA PRO A 15 -0.58 16.09 -0.56
C PRO A 15 -0.01 14.86 0.15
N LEU A 16 0.21 14.97 1.47
CA LEU A 16 0.76 13.89 2.30
C LEU A 16 -0.24 12.75 2.55
N VAL A 17 -1.54 12.92 2.24
CA VAL A 17 -2.60 11.96 2.52
C VAL A 17 -3.37 11.58 1.24
N GLU A 18 -3.60 10.30 1.06
CA GLU A 18 -4.62 9.78 0.14
C GLU A 18 -5.56 8.87 0.93
N LEU A 19 -6.86 9.13 0.90
CA LEU A 19 -7.87 8.25 1.48
C LEU A 19 -8.50 7.40 0.38
N ARG A 20 -8.56 6.10 0.60
CA ARG A 20 -9.32 5.16 -0.19
C ARG A 20 -10.43 4.56 0.64
N SER A 21 -11.67 4.71 0.17
CA SER A 21 -12.86 4.07 0.73
C SER A 21 -13.35 2.99 -0.23
N THR A 22 -13.50 1.78 0.26
CA THR A 22 -13.93 0.62 -0.54
C THR A 22 -15.10 -0.05 0.15
N TYR A 23 -16.19 -0.26 -0.60
CA TYR A 23 -17.40 -0.84 -0.08
C TYR A 23 -17.75 -2.13 -0.82
N ARG A 24 -18.13 -3.17 -0.07
CA ARG A 24 -18.64 -4.48 -0.53
C ARG A 24 -17.72 -5.15 -1.56
N SER A 25 -16.40 -5.06 -1.35
CA SER A 25 -15.41 -5.58 -2.29
C SER A 25 -15.17 -7.08 -2.11
N LEU A 26 -15.23 -7.80 -3.23
CA LEU A 26 -14.79 -9.18 -3.39
C LEU A 26 -13.38 -9.28 -4.02
N GLN A 27 -12.79 -8.13 -4.36
CA GLN A 27 -11.52 -8.08 -5.09
C GLN A 27 -10.37 -8.54 -4.20
N SER A 28 -9.54 -9.43 -4.78
CA SER A 28 -8.28 -9.87 -4.19
C SER A 28 -7.11 -9.13 -4.81
N TYR A 29 -6.07 -8.92 -4.03
CA TYR A 29 -4.82 -8.28 -4.42
C TYR A 29 -3.73 -9.32 -4.55
N LYS A 30 -2.85 -9.13 -5.54
CA LYS A 30 -1.55 -9.79 -5.53
C LYS A 30 -0.70 -9.23 -4.39
N PRO A 31 0.24 -10.03 -3.83
CA PRO A 31 1.25 -9.48 -2.93
C PRO A 31 1.93 -8.27 -3.56
N HIS A 32 1.93 -7.14 -2.83
CA HIS A 32 2.42 -5.85 -3.31
C HIS A 32 3.01 -5.04 -2.16
N PHE A 33 3.77 -4.03 -2.52
CA PHE A 33 4.31 -3.01 -1.63
C PHE A 33 4.06 -1.61 -2.19
N HIS A 34 4.12 -0.62 -1.35
CA HIS A 34 4.08 0.81 -1.73
C HIS A 34 4.93 1.63 -0.76
N PRO A 35 5.38 2.83 -1.17
CA PRO A 35 6.26 3.66 -0.32
C PRO A 35 5.51 4.36 0.82
N GLN A 36 4.18 4.37 0.81
CA GLN A 36 3.39 5.03 1.85
C GLN A 36 3.21 4.11 3.06
N LEU A 37 3.12 4.71 4.25
CA LEU A 37 2.53 4.07 5.41
C LEU A 37 1.03 3.87 5.15
N SER A 38 0.52 2.65 5.33
CA SER A 38 -0.93 2.41 5.29
C SER A 38 -1.50 2.34 6.69
N PHE A 39 -2.55 3.13 6.93
CA PHE A 39 -3.34 3.08 8.15
C PHE A 39 -4.80 2.88 7.79
N GLY A 40 -5.39 1.75 8.15
CA GLY A 40 -6.71 1.35 7.68
C GLY A 40 -7.63 0.82 8.75
N ALA A 41 -8.95 0.81 8.44
CA ALA A 41 -10.01 0.27 9.29
C ALA A 41 -10.92 -0.67 8.51
N VAL A 42 -11.25 -1.83 9.07
CA VAL A 42 -12.24 -2.75 8.53
C VAL A 42 -13.62 -2.34 9.03
N ILE A 43 -14.48 -1.89 8.08
CA ILE A 43 -15.82 -1.36 8.37
C ILE A 43 -16.87 -2.47 8.41
N SER A 44 -16.71 -3.48 7.55
CA SER A 44 -17.58 -4.66 7.54
C SER A 44 -16.89 -5.85 6.89
N GLY A 45 -17.32 -7.06 7.28
CA GLY A 45 -16.75 -8.31 6.77
C GLY A 45 -15.40 -8.66 7.38
N GLU A 46 -14.72 -9.62 6.76
CA GLU A 46 -13.42 -10.12 7.21
C GLU A 46 -12.37 -10.05 6.11
N THR A 47 -11.12 -9.85 6.50
CA THR A 47 -9.97 -9.76 5.60
C THR A 47 -8.83 -10.60 6.13
N ARG A 48 -8.20 -11.38 5.25
CA ARG A 48 -6.93 -12.03 5.53
C ARG A 48 -5.80 -11.12 5.07
N ALA A 49 -5.09 -10.55 6.02
CA ALA A 49 -3.84 -9.84 5.77
C ALA A 49 -2.68 -10.84 5.79
N SER A 50 -1.90 -10.86 4.71
CA SER A 50 -0.68 -11.68 4.60
C SER A 50 0.52 -10.77 4.44
N CYS A 51 1.56 -10.97 5.27
CA CYS A 51 2.78 -10.20 5.25
C CYS A 51 3.95 -11.05 5.76
N GLY A 52 5.08 -11.05 5.06
CA GLY A 52 6.27 -11.77 5.48
C GLY A 52 6.07 -13.28 5.70
N GLY A 53 5.10 -13.88 5.01
CA GLY A 53 4.70 -15.27 5.20
C GLY A 53 3.80 -15.52 6.42
N ARG A 54 3.45 -14.49 7.17
CA ARG A 54 2.51 -14.56 8.29
C ARG A 54 1.13 -14.12 7.84
N GLU A 55 0.09 -14.76 8.37
CA GLU A 55 -1.30 -14.37 8.11
C GLU A 55 -1.95 -13.84 9.40
N ARG A 56 -2.76 -12.80 9.22
CA ARG A 56 -3.58 -12.22 10.28
C ARG A 56 -5.01 -12.07 9.80
N LEU A 57 -5.94 -12.40 10.67
CA LEU A 57 -7.36 -12.16 10.43
C LEU A 57 -7.73 -10.77 10.95
N LEU A 58 -8.27 -9.95 10.06
CA LEU A 58 -8.87 -8.65 10.37
C LEU A 58 -10.38 -8.77 10.29
N ARG A 59 -11.08 -8.21 11.26
CA ARG A 59 -12.54 -8.20 11.38
C ARG A 59 -13.06 -6.78 11.47
N GLN A 60 -14.36 -6.62 11.35
CA GLN A 60 -15.01 -5.34 11.64
C GLN A 60 -14.56 -4.81 13.01
N GLY A 61 -14.17 -3.55 13.06
CA GLY A 61 -13.63 -2.89 14.24
C GLY A 61 -12.11 -2.95 14.38
N ASP A 62 -11.42 -3.79 13.60
CA ASP A 62 -9.95 -3.83 13.61
C ASP A 62 -9.36 -2.67 12.79
N LEU A 63 -8.34 -2.05 13.34
CA LEU A 63 -7.42 -1.17 12.62
C LEU A 63 -6.19 -1.94 12.18
N VAL A 64 -5.60 -1.53 11.07
CA VAL A 64 -4.36 -2.11 10.54
C VAL A 64 -3.37 -1.03 10.17
N LEU A 65 -2.12 -1.23 10.57
CA LEU A 65 -0.99 -0.42 10.17
C LEU A 65 -0.01 -1.28 9.37
N ILE A 66 0.39 -0.82 8.18
CA ILE A 66 1.34 -1.52 7.31
C ILE A 66 2.48 -0.56 6.98
N ALA A 67 3.70 -0.94 7.36
CA ALA A 67 4.88 -0.13 7.14
C ALA A 67 5.17 0.10 5.64
N PRO A 68 5.84 1.21 5.28
CA PRO A 68 6.31 1.46 3.92
C PRO A 68 7.19 0.31 3.41
N HIS A 69 7.12 0.04 2.10
CA HIS A 69 7.92 -0.97 1.39
C HIS A 69 7.73 -2.43 1.82
N VAL A 70 6.87 -2.71 2.77
CA VAL A 70 6.58 -4.07 3.22
C VAL A 70 5.65 -4.76 2.22
N VAL A 71 6.04 -5.96 1.76
CA VAL A 71 5.21 -6.77 0.85
C VAL A 71 4.05 -7.38 1.63
N HIS A 72 2.84 -7.05 1.21
CA HIS A 72 1.61 -7.51 1.86
C HIS A 72 0.48 -7.77 0.85
N SER A 73 -0.57 -8.41 1.32
CA SER A 73 -1.87 -8.47 0.64
C SER A 73 -2.99 -8.55 1.67
N CYS A 74 -4.13 -7.91 1.36
CA CYS A 74 -5.33 -7.94 2.21
C CYS A 74 -6.50 -8.45 1.38
N ASN A 75 -6.90 -9.72 1.56
CA ASN A 75 -7.84 -10.40 0.69
C ASN A 75 -9.12 -10.83 1.42
N PRO A 76 -10.30 -10.82 0.74
CA PRO A 76 -11.55 -11.28 1.34
C PRO A 76 -11.47 -12.77 1.65
N ILE A 77 -12.18 -13.21 2.69
CA ILE A 77 -12.27 -14.61 3.10
C ILE A 77 -13.53 -15.23 2.52
N ALA A 78 -13.44 -16.47 2.06
CA ALA A 78 -14.57 -17.27 1.57
C ALA A 78 -15.47 -16.53 0.55
N LYS A 79 -14.89 -15.64 -0.26
CA LYS A 79 -15.63 -14.79 -1.23
C LYS A 79 -16.74 -13.95 -0.56
N GLN A 80 -16.60 -13.61 0.71
CA GLN A 80 -17.51 -12.69 1.39
C GLN A 80 -17.08 -11.24 1.13
N PRO A 81 -18.02 -10.32 0.85
CA PRO A 81 -17.69 -8.93 0.62
C PRO A 81 -17.22 -8.25 1.90
N ARG A 82 -16.25 -7.33 1.75
CA ARG A 82 -15.77 -6.49 2.84
C ARG A 82 -15.77 -5.03 2.48
N SER A 83 -15.88 -4.18 3.49
CA SER A 83 -15.75 -2.72 3.37
C SER A 83 -14.62 -2.24 4.28
N TYR A 84 -13.84 -1.27 3.80
CA TYR A 84 -12.72 -0.72 4.56
C TYR A 84 -12.38 0.70 4.11
N HIS A 85 -11.79 1.48 5.01
CA HIS A 85 -11.09 2.71 4.71
C HIS A 85 -9.58 2.48 4.83
N MET A 86 -8.79 3.15 3.99
CA MET A 86 -7.34 3.08 4.02
C MET A 86 -6.75 4.46 3.73
N LEU A 87 -6.03 4.99 4.70
CA LEU A 87 -5.16 6.15 4.53
C LEU A 87 -3.80 5.68 4.03
N TYR A 88 -3.31 6.33 2.99
CA TYR A 88 -1.94 6.21 2.50
C TYR A 88 -1.22 7.50 2.83
N LEU A 89 -0.21 7.41 3.68
CA LEU A 89 0.49 8.55 4.25
C LEU A 89 1.89 8.66 3.69
N ASP A 90 2.31 9.88 3.39
CA ASP A 90 3.65 10.16 2.89
C ASP A 90 4.72 9.68 3.89
N GLU A 91 5.72 8.94 3.39
CA GLU A 91 6.76 8.35 4.23
C GLU A 91 7.64 9.42 4.89
N ALA A 92 8.02 10.48 4.15
CA ALA A 92 8.87 11.53 4.69
C ALA A 92 8.16 12.28 5.83
N TRP A 93 6.88 12.62 5.61
CA TRP A 93 6.06 13.22 6.67
C TRP A 93 5.93 12.31 7.90
N CYS A 94 5.72 11.02 7.70
CA CYS A 94 5.66 10.06 8.81
C CYS A 94 6.99 9.97 9.57
N LEU A 95 8.12 9.94 8.86
CA LEU A 95 9.45 9.92 9.48
C LEU A 95 9.70 11.15 10.36
N GLU A 96 9.34 12.32 9.87
CA GLU A 96 9.49 13.58 10.62
C GLU A 96 8.61 13.61 11.88
N ASN A 97 7.34 13.23 11.74
CA ASN A 97 6.39 13.37 12.84
C ASN A 97 6.46 12.22 13.85
N VAL A 98 6.57 10.97 13.37
CA VAL A 98 6.61 9.79 14.26
C VAL A 98 8.00 9.60 14.87
N SER A 99 9.07 9.77 14.09
CA SER A 99 10.45 9.67 14.60
C SER A 99 10.78 10.77 15.60
N ALA A 100 10.29 12.01 15.39
CA ALA A 100 10.44 13.11 16.34
C ALA A 100 9.76 12.81 17.68
N LEU A 101 8.63 12.11 17.66
CA LEU A 101 7.91 11.74 18.88
C LEU A 101 8.66 10.67 19.71
N ARG A 102 9.49 9.81 19.08
CA ARG A 102 10.10 8.66 19.75
C ARG A 102 11.60 8.46 19.51
N GLY A 103 12.21 9.22 18.64
CA GLY A 103 13.60 9.02 18.25
C GLY A 103 13.87 7.66 17.58
N ARG A 104 12.88 7.07 16.92
CA ARG A 104 12.94 5.78 16.23
C ARG A 104 12.60 5.94 14.76
N SER A 105 13.15 5.06 13.90
CA SER A 105 12.73 4.98 12.51
C SER A 105 11.36 4.28 12.39
N LEU A 106 10.64 4.48 11.28
CA LEU A 106 9.39 3.76 10.99
C LEU A 106 9.57 2.24 10.99
N ALA A 107 10.70 1.75 10.48
CA ALA A 107 11.02 0.33 10.47
C ALA A 107 11.15 -0.24 11.89
N ASP A 108 11.70 0.54 12.83
CA ASP A 108 11.85 0.13 14.22
C ASP A 108 10.52 0.18 14.99
N VAL A 109 9.59 1.05 14.54
CA VAL A 109 8.32 1.28 15.24
C VAL A 109 7.23 0.31 14.80
N TYR A 110 7.14 0.02 13.50
CA TYR A 110 5.97 -0.68 12.93
C TYR A 110 6.23 -2.13 12.50
N GLY A 111 7.49 -2.55 12.41
CA GLY A 111 7.80 -3.90 11.93
C GLY A 111 7.18 -4.18 10.55
N ASP A 112 6.34 -5.21 10.45
CA ASP A 112 5.67 -5.59 9.21
C ASP A 112 4.21 -5.09 9.11
N VAL A 113 3.28 -5.76 9.81
CA VAL A 113 1.85 -5.40 9.88
C VAL A 113 1.38 -5.49 11.32
N SER A 114 0.82 -4.41 11.83
CA SER A 114 0.21 -4.33 13.16
C SER A 114 -1.31 -4.32 13.05
N VAL A 115 -1.97 -5.15 13.87
CA VAL A 115 -3.43 -5.17 14.03
C VAL A 115 -3.75 -4.59 15.40
N ILE A 116 -4.60 -3.56 15.40
CA ILE A 116 -4.96 -2.80 16.59
C ILE A 116 -6.43 -3.04 16.87
N ARG A 117 -6.73 -3.48 18.10
CA ARG A 117 -8.08 -3.76 18.58
C ARG A 117 -8.41 -2.83 19.73
N ASP A 118 -8.74 -1.61 19.36
CA ASP A 118 -9.09 -0.53 20.26
C ASP A 118 -10.32 0.18 19.70
N SER A 119 -11.44 0.07 20.39
CA SER A 119 -12.73 0.61 19.94
C SER A 119 -12.77 2.13 19.96
N GLU A 120 -12.05 2.78 20.86
CA GLU A 120 -11.99 4.24 20.95
C GLU A 120 -11.15 4.79 19.79
N LEU A 121 -9.97 4.22 19.56
CA LEU A 121 -9.12 4.60 18.43
C LEU A 121 -9.79 4.31 17.09
N PHE A 122 -10.55 3.22 16.98
CA PHE A 122 -11.36 2.92 15.80
C PHE A 122 -12.43 3.99 15.55
N ALA A 123 -13.13 4.43 16.59
CA ALA A 123 -14.13 5.49 16.48
C ALA A 123 -13.48 6.82 16.05
N GLN A 124 -12.36 7.20 16.67
CA GLN A 124 -11.58 8.40 16.30
C GLN A 124 -11.08 8.34 14.85
N TYR A 125 -10.62 7.17 14.40
CA TYR A 125 -10.22 6.97 13.00
C TYR A 125 -11.41 7.18 12.04
N LEU A 126 -12.58 6.62 12.35
CA LEU A 126 -13.78 6.78 11.51
C LEU A 126 -14.25 8.23 11.45
N GLU A 127 -14.26 8.93 12.58
CA GLU A 127 -14.57 10.35 12.64
C GLU A 127 -13.62 11.16 11.75
N PHE A 128 -12.31 10.92 11.88
CA PHE A 128 -11.30 11.57 11.07
C PHE A 128 -11.52 11.35 9.57
N VAL A 129 -11.64 10.10 9.11
CA VAL A 129 -11.78 9.82 7.65
C VAL A 129 -13.09 10.32 7.08
N THR A 130 -14.13 10.47 7.92
CA THR A 130 -15.44 11.01 7.52
C THR A 130 -15.39 12.52 7.37
N SER A 131 -14.73 13.22 8.29
CA SER A 131 -14.61 14.69 8.29
C SER A 131 -13.50 15.21 7.38
N LEU A 132 -12.51 14.37 7.05
CA LEU A 132 -11.33 14.74 6.24
C LEU A 132 -11.64 15.52 4.96
N PRO A 133 -12.68 15.18 4.15
CA PRO A 133 -13.00 15.93 2.94
C PRO A 133 -13.44 17.39 3.16
N HIS A 134 -13.80 17.74 4.39
CA HIS A 134 -14.33 19.06 4.76
C HIS A 134 -13.44 19.80 5.76
N MET A 135 -12.32 19.21 6.14
CA MET A 135 -11.41 19.71 7.17
C MET A 135 -10.29 20.56 6.57
N PRO A 136 -9.91 21.69 7.20
CA PRO A 136 -8.72 22.42 6.81
C PRO A 136 -7.46 21.54 6.89
N ALA A 137 -6.53 21.72 5.93
CA ALA A 137 -5.31 20.88 5.83
C ALA A 137 -4.46 20.87 7.10
N THR A 138 -4.34 22.03 7.77
CA THR A 138 -3.58 22.17 9.02
C THR A 138 -4.21 21.38 10.18
N GLU A 139 -5.53 21.41 10.27
CA GLU A 139 -6.28 20.64 11.27
C GLU A 139 -6.20 19.14 10.98
N ALA A 140 -6.35 18.74 9.71
CA ALA A 140 -6.23 17.37 9.29
C ALA A 140 -4.84 16.79 9.62
N ALA A 141 -3.76 17.54 9.36
CA ALA A 141 -2.40 17.12 9.70
C ALA A 141 -2.23 16.95 11.22
N ALA A 142 -2.75 17.87 12.02
CA ALA A 142 -2.68 17.82 13.49
C ALA A 142 -3.48 16.63 14.05
N GLN A 143 -4.69 16.36 13.52
CA GLN A 143 -5.49 15.21 13.95
C GLN A 143 -4.82 13.89 13.56
N LEU A 144 -4.29 13.80 12.33
CA LEU A 144 -3.56 12.63 11.87
C LEU A 144 -2.33 12.34 12.74
N GLN A 145 -1.58 13.39 13.13
CA GLN A 145 -0.44 13.25 14.04
C GLN A 145 -0.87 12.71 15.41
N ARG A 146 -1.99 13.19 15.97
CA ARG A 146 -2.54 12.65 17.24
C ARG A 146 -2.93 11.18 17.11
N LEU A 147 -3.63 10.80 16.05
CA LEU A 147 -4.00 9.40 15.78
C LEU A 147 -2.78 8.49 15.67
N LEU A 148 -1.76 8.90 14.91
CA LEU A 148 -0.52 8.11 14.77
C LEU A 148 0.23 8.02 16.11
N THR A 149 0.26 9.07 16.91
CA THR A 149 0.86 9.05 18.24
C THR A 149 0.16 8.02 19.14
N ALA A 150 -1.17 8.04 19.19
CA ALA A 150 -1.93 7.09 19.99
C ALA A 150 -1.68 5.63 19.55
N VAL A 151 -1.59 5.38 18.23
CA VAL A 151 -1.24 4.06 17.69
C VAL A 151 0.15 3.62 18.15
N VAL A 152 1.13 4.53 18.09
CA VAL A 152 2.51 4.24 18.49
C VAL A 152 2.60 3.99 19.99
N ASP A 153 1.92 4.78 20.81
CA ASP A 153 1.94 4.69 22.28
C ASP A 153 1.30 3.38 22.78
N GLY A 154 0.22 2.95 22.14
CA GLY A 154 -0.51 1.73 22.50
C GLY A 154 0.11 0.42 22.01
N ASN A 155 0.90 0.43 20.93
CA ASN A 155 1.23 -0.79 20.18
C ASN A 155 2.73 -0.99 19.87
N CYS A 156 3.64 -0.30 20.54
CA CYS A 156 5.07 -0.37 20.28
C CYS A 156 5.74 -1.62 20.84
N SER A 157 5.65 -2.73 20.15
CA SER A 157 6.47 -3.94 20.37
C SER A 157 6.86 -4.58 19.04
N ALA A 158 7.37 -3.80 18.09
CA ALA A 158 7.86 -4.36 16.84
C ALA A 158 9.33 -4.76 16.98
N ALA A 159 9.64 -6.02 16.69
CA ALA A 159 11.02 -6.43 16.45
C ALA A 159 11.51 -5.80 15.14
N PRO A 160 12.76 -5.32 15.06
CA PRO A 160 13.34 -4.81 13.83
C PRO A 160 13.18 -5.82 12.69
N LEU A 161 12.90 -5.30 11.48
CA LEU A 161 12.84 -6.17 10.29
C LEU A 161 14.23 -6.80 10.06
N PRO A 162 14.31 -8.10 9.79
CA PRO A 162 15.58 -8.74 9.50
C PRO A 162 16.20 -8.12 8.25
N GLN A 163 17.49 -7.82 8.30
CA GLN A 163 18.22 -7.30 7.14
C GLN A 163 18.18 -8.31 5.99
N SER A 164 17.91 -7.83 4.80
CA SER A 164 17.93 -8.65 3.59
C SER A 164 19.36 -9.08 3.24
N PRO A 165 19.58 -10.31 2.74
CA PRO A 165 20.88 -10.70 2.24
C PRO A 165 21.42 -9.72 1.19
N GLN A 166 22.70 -9.36 1.26
CA GLN A 166 23.33 -8.40 0.35
C GLN A 166 23.08 -8.72 -1.13
N LEU A 167 23.10 -10.01 -1.51
CA LEU A 167 22.78 -10.43 -2.88
C LEU A 167 21.33 -10.05 -3.27
N ALA A 168 20.35 -10.22 -2.38
CA ALA A 168 18.96 -9.86 -2.66
C ALA A 168 18.78 -8.36 -2.89
N GLU A 169 19.44 -7.52 -2.09
CA GLU A 169 19.41 -6.07 -2.26
C GLU A 169 20.07 -5.64 -3.58
N ARG A 170 21.20 -6.24 -3.96
CA ARG A 170 21.85 -5.97 -5.25
C ARG A 170 20.97 -6.35 -6.43
N ILE A 171 20.28 -7.49 -6.37
CA ILE A 171 19.32 -7.91 -7.39
C ILE A 171 18.16 -6.91 -7.46
N LYS A 172 17.62 -6.49 -6.33
CA LYS A 172 16.54 -5.50 -6.23
C LYS A 172 16.95 -4.18 -6.90
N GLN A 173 18.14 -3.69 -6.60
CA GLN A 173 18.66 -2.46 -7.20
C GLN A 173 18.81 -2.59 -8.72
N ALA A 174 19.40 -3.67 -9.22
CA ALA A 174 19.53 -3.91 -10.66
C ALA A 174 18.18 -3.96 -11.39
N LEU A 175 17.12 -4.48 -10.74
CA LEU A 175 15.76 -4.46 -11.29
C LEU A 175 15.12 -3.07 -11.30
N LEU A 176 15.47 -2.20 -10.34
CA LEU A 176 14.94 -0.83 -10.25
C LEU A 176 15.63 0.14 -11.19
N ASP A 177 16.92 -0.08 -11.49
CA ASP A 177 17.74 0.79 -12.34
C ASP A 177 17.23 0.84 -13.80
N SER A 178 16.61 -0.25 -14.26
CA SER A 178 16.08 -0.39 -15.63
C SER A 178 14.65 -0.93 -15.64
N ILE A 179 13.76 -0.29 -14.89
CA ILE A 179 12.42 -0.82 -14.63
C ILE A 179 11.52 -0.92 -15.87
N ASP A 180 11.72 -0.07 -16.86
CA ASP A 180 11.04 -0.04 -18.15
C ASP A 180 11.51 -1.17 -19.08
N SER A 181 12.79 -1.57 -18.95
CA SER A 181 13.40 -2.68 -19.69
C SER A 181 14.34 -3.48 -18.78
N PRO A 182 13.80 -4.21 -17.78
CA PRO A 182 14.62 -4.90 -16.80
C PRO A 182 15.41 -6.04 -17.44
N ALA A 183 16.63 -6.24 -16.96
CA ALA A 183 17.43 -7.40 -17.35
C ALA A 183 16.66 -8.70 -17.11
N THR A 184 16.81 -9.63 -18.02
CA THR A 184 16.22 -10.97 -17.87
C THR A 184 16.80 -11.72 -16.68
N LEU A 185 16.08 -12.70 -16.16
CA LEU A 185 16.59 -13.50 -15.05
C LEU A 185 17.90 -14.25 -15.40
N ASP A 186 18.11 -14.58 -16.69
CA ASP A 186 19.31 -15.25 -17.16
C ASP A 186 20.51 -14.27 -17.22
N GLU A 187 20.28 -13.03 -17.60
CA GLU A 187 21.30 -11.96 -17.57
C GLU A 187 21.69 -11.62 -16.12
N LEU A 188 20.69 -11.46 -15.23
CA LEU A 188 20.96 -11.24 -13.81
C LEU A 188 21.70 -12.41 -13.17
N ALA A 189 21.32 -13.65 -13.48
CA ALA A 189 21.99 -14.83 -12.96
C ALA A 189 23.46 -14.89 -13.39
N ARG A 190 23.76 -14.57 -14.66
CA ARG A 190 25.14 -14.43 -15.16
C ARG A 190 25.90 -13.29 -14.47
N ALA A 191 25.30 -12.13 -14.34
CA ALA A 191 25.91 -10.95 -13.71
C ALA A 191 26.26 -11.16 -12.23
N PHE A 192 25.41 -11.93 -11.52
CA PHE A 192 25.62 -12.25 -10.10
C PHE A 192 26.34 -13.60 -9.86
N GLY A 193 26.80 -14.28 -10.89
CA GLY A 193 27.56 -15.54 -10.77
C GLY A 193 26.78 -16.67 -10.10
N CYS A 194 25.45 -16.74 -10.29
CA CYS A 194 24.60 -17.75 -9.67
C CYS A 194 23.63 -18.39 -10.67
N ARG A 195 23.00 -19.51 -10.30
CA ARG A 195 21.94 -20.12 -11.08
C ARG A 195 20.64 -19.31 -10.95
N LYS A 196 19.82 -19.26 -11.99
CA LYS A 196 18.51 -18.59 -12.04
C LYS A 196 17.59 -18.98 -10.88
N GLU A 197 17.54 -20.27 -10.58
CA GLU A 197 16.72 -20.80 -9.48
C GLU A 197 17.20 -20.28 -8.12
N THR A 198 18.51 -20.16 -7.95
CA THR A 198 19.12 -19.58 -6.73
C THR A 198 18.79 -18.10 -6.59
N LEU A 199 18.87 -17.33 -7.70
CA LEU A 199 18.48 -15.92 -7.73
C LEU A 199 17.03 -15.74 -7.29
N ILE A 200 16.11 -16.47 -7.91
CA ILE A 200 14.66 -16.42 -7.59
C ILE A 200 14.42 -16.80 -6.13
N ARG A 201 15.05 -17.85 -5.64
CA ARG A 201 14.90 -18.33 -4.26
C ARG A 201 15.42 -17.32 -3.24
N VAL A 202 16.60 -16.75 -3.46
CA VAL A 202 17.20 -15.75 -2.57
C VAL A 202 16.33 -14.50 -2.53
N PHE A 203 15.91 -14.00 -3.68
CA PHE A 203 15.06 -12.83 -3.79
C PHE A 203 13.70 -13.05 -3.10
N ARG A 204 13.04 -14.20 -3.40
CA ARG A 204 11.74 -14.53 -2.79
C ARG A 204 11.83 -14.75 -1.29
N ARG A 205 12.94 -15.29 -0.79
CA ARG A 205 13.16 -15.44 0.66
C ARG A 205 13.34 -14.11 1.36
N ALA A 206 14.02 -13.15 0.71
CA ALA A 206 14.27 -11.83 1.27
C ALA A 206 13.05 -10.91 1.23
N PHE A 207 12.33 -10.89 0.10
CA PHE A 207 11.26 -9.92 -0.16
C PHE A 207 9.85 -10.52 -0.24
N HIS A 208 9.68 -11.83 -0.05
CA HIS A 208 8.39 -12.54 -0.12
C HIS A 208 7.62 -12.38 -1.45
N ILE A 209 8.31 -11.93 -2.49
CA ILE A 209 7.78 -11.70 -3.85
C ILE A 209 8.80 -12.18 -4.88
N THR A 210 8.36 -12.61 -6.07
CA THR A 210 9.29 -12.96 -7.14
C THR A 210 9.87 -11.72 -7.83
N PRO A 211 11.08 -11.79 -8.46
CA PRO A 211 11.65 -10.66 -9.20
C PRO A 211 10.67 -10.07 -10.23
N HIS A 212 10.00 -10.89 -11.02
CA HIS A 212 9.02 -10.43 -12.01
C HIS A 212 7.81 -9.72 -11.37
N ALA A 213 7.26 -10.26 -10.27
CA ALA A 213 6.15 -9.63 -9.56
C ALA A 213 6.61 -8.30 -8.90
N PHE A 214 7.85 -8.23 -8.41
CA PHE A 214 8.46 -7.01 -7.89
C PHE A 214 8.55 -5.92 -8.95
N VAL A 215 9.07 -6.22 -10.15
CA VAL A 215 9.12 -5.26 -11.27
C VAL A 215 7.73 -4.76 -11.63
N ASN A 216 6.75 -5.67 -11.78
CA ASN A 216 5.38 -5.27 -12.08
C ASN A 216 4.79 -4.35 -11.01
N ASN A 217 5.01 -4.66 -9.73
CA ASN A 217 4.58 -3.78 -8.64
C ASN A 217 5.25 -2.40 -8.72
N ALA A 218 6.56 -2.35 -8.90
CA ALA A 218 7.29 -1.09 -8.99
C ALA A 218 6.84 -0.25 -10.20
N ARG A 219 6.54 -0.88 -11.35
CA ARG A 219 5.90 -0.23 -12.50
C ARG A 219 4.52 0.34 -12.15
N ILE A 220 3.70 -0.40 -11.41
CA ILE A 220 2.39 0.08 -10.96
C ILE A 220 2.52 1.27 -10.00
N GLU A 221 3.48 1.27 -9.09
CA GLU A 221 3.73 2.42 -8.22
C GLU A 221 4.20 3.66 -9.02
N ARG A 222 5.05 3.49 -10.04
CA ARG A 222 5.38 4.58 -10.98
C ARG A 222 4.16 5.04 -11.78
N ALA A 223 3.33 4.10 -12.26
CA ALA A 223 2.09 4.42 -12.98
C ALA A 223 1.13 5.24 -12.11
N LYS A 224 0.94 4.87 -10.84
CA LYS A 224 0.10 5.61 -9.89
C LYS A 224 0.53 7.08 -9.78
N ARG A 225 1.84 7.35 -9.65
CA ARG A 225 2.37 8.72 -9.59
C ARG A 225 2.06 9.52 -10.85
N ARG A 226 2.34 8.96 -12.02
CA ARG A 226 2.11 9.62 -13.33
C ARG A 226 0.63 9.86 -13.62
N LEU A 227 -0.23 8.89 -13.25
CA LEU A 227 -1.69 9.04 -13.37
C LEU A 227 -2.24 10.13 -12.44
N LYS A 228 -1.69 10.29 -11.24
CA LYS A 228 -2.04 11.41 -10.34
C LYS A 228 -1.71 12.77 -10.96
N MET A 229 -0.63 12.88 -11.74
CA MET A 229 -0.25 14.08 -12.49
C MET A 229 -1.10 14.29 -13.77
N GLY A 230 -2.09 13.42 -14.03
CA GLY A 230 -3.02 13.56 -15.15
C GLY A 230 -2.53 12.98 -16.47
N GLU A 231 -1.38 12.30 -16.51
CA GLU A 231 -0.82 11.75 -17.73
C GLU A 231 -1.76 10.75 -18.42
N LYS A 232 -1.66 10.67 -19.74
CA LYS A 232 -2.49 9.75 -20.54
C LYS A 232 -2.06 8.30 -20.28
N ILE A 233 -3.04 7.40 -20.08
CA ILE A 233 -2.79 5.99 -19.74
C ILE A 233 -1.93 5.29 -20.80
N VAL A 234 -2.11 5.65 -22.09
CA VAL A 234 -1.33 5.06 -23.20
C VAL A 234 0.15 5.42 -23.09
N HIS A 235 0.49 6.65 -22.76
CA HIS A 235 1.89 7.09 -22.59
C HIS A 235 2.51 6.41 -21.36
N VAL A 236 1.77 6.39 -20.25
CA VAL A 236 2.21 5.69 -19.03
C VAL A 236 2.50 4.20 -19.29
N ALA A 237 1.68 3.53 -20.14
CA ALA A 237 1.90 2.14 -20.50
C ALA A 237 3.20 1.96 -21.29
N ALA A 238 3.39 2.75 -22.35
CA ALA A 238 4.57 2.65 -23.20
C ALA A 238 5.87 2.92 -22.43
N ASP A 239 5.92 4.01 -21.67
CA ASP A 239 7.13 4.45 -20.97
C ASP A 239 7.53 3.57 -19.78
N LEU A 240 6.59 2.78 -19.25
CA LEU A 240 6.85 1.85 -18.14
C LEU A 240 7.07 0.40 -18.60
N GLY A 241 7.26 0.19 -19.92
CA GLY A 241 7.60 -1.11 -20.50
C GLY A 241 6.46 -2.13 -20.46
N PHE A 242 5.20 -1.67 -20.52
CA PHE A 242 4.06 -2.54 -20.82
C PHE A 242 3.91 -2.67 -22.34
N SER A 243 3.57 -3.86 -22.82
CA SER A 243 3.37 -4.12 -24.25
C SER A 243 2.26 -3.24 -24.87
N ASP A 244 1.25 -2.95 -24.06
CA ASP A 244 0.09 -2.16 -24.46
C ASP A 244 -0.69 -1.63 -23.24
N GLN A 245 -1.67 -0.76 -23.51
CA GLN A 245 -2.56 -0.22 -22.48
C GLN A 245 -3.39 -1.30 -21.78
N ALA A 246 -3.74 -2.38 -22.48
CA ALA A 246 -4.55 -3.46 -21.90
C ALA A 246 -3.73 -4.28 -20.89
N GLN A 247 -2.43 -4.50 -21.15
CA GLN A 247 -1.53 -5.12 -20.19
C GLN A 247 -1.37 -4.28 -18.94
N LEU A 248 -1.13 -2.95 -19.09
CA LEU A 248 -1.12 -2.03 -17.94
C LEU A 248 -2.44 -2.13 -17.17
N HIS A 249 -3.59 -2.09 -17.85
CA HIS A 249 -4.91 -2.15 -17.22
C HIS A 249 -5.08 -3.43 -16.38
N ARG A 250 -4.82 -4.61 -16.97
CA ARG A 250 -4.92 -5.90 -16.24
C ARG A 250 -3.98 -5.96 -15.04
N THR A 251 -2.74 -5.53 -15.24
CA THR A 251 -1.74 -5.51 -14.17
C THR A 251 -2.14 -4.51 -13.07
N PHE A 252 -2.55 -3.31 -13.44
CA PHE A 252 -2.99 -2.29 -12.48
C PHE A 252 -4.15 -2.79 -11.61
N VAL A 253 -5.18 -3.38 -12.22
CA VAL A 253 -6.33 -3.95 -11.47
C VAL A 253 -5.88 -5.05 -10.52
N SER A 254 -4.93 -5.91 -10.94
CA SER A 254 -4.46 -7.02 -10.08
C SER A 254 -3.69 -6.57 -8.84
N TYR A 255 -3.09 -5.37 -8.86
CA TYR A 255 -2.34 -4.80 -7.72
C TYR A 255 -3.15 -3.78 -6.92
N THR A 256 -4.10 -3.09 -7.55
CA THR A 256 -4.83 -1.98 -6.90
C THR A 256 -6.32 -2.25 -6.71
N ALA A 257 -6.87 -3.31 -7.37
CA ALA A 257 -8.30 -3.60 -7.49
C ALA A 257 -9.13 -2.42 -8.03
N SER A 258 -8.50 -1.46 -8.71
CA SER A 258 -9.16 -0.38 -9.43
C SER A 258 -8.58 -0.23 -10.83
N THR A 259 -9.33 0.35 -11.75
CA THR A 259 -8.80 0.63 -13.10
C THR A 259 -7.88 1.87 -13.07
N PRO A 260 -6.92 1.99 -14.01
CA PRO A 260 -6.12 3.20 -14.15
C PRO A 260 -6.96 4.47 -14.31
N GLY A 261 -8.09 4.36 -15.02
CA GLY A 261 -9.02 5.46 -15.22
C GLY A 261 -9.78 5.87 -13.95
N GLN A 262 -10.20 4.92 -13.12
CA GLN A 262 -10.79 5.19 -11.81
C GLN A 262 -9.78 5.86 -10.90
N TYR A 263 -8.55 5.32 -10.85
CA TYR A 263 -7.47 5.85 -10.03
C TYR A 263 -7.10 7.30 -10.42
N ARG A 264 -7.01 7.59 -11.72
CA ARG A 264 -6.72 8.94 -12.24
C ARG A 264 -7.81 9.96 -11.89
N ARG A 265 -9.09 9.55 -11.93
CA ARG A 265 -10.24 10.40 -11.69
C ARG A 265 -10.50 10.71 -10.22
N GLY A 266 -9.70 10.23 -9.29
CA GLY A 266 -9.84 10.52 -7.86
C GLY A 266 -10.14 12.00 -7.65
N ARG A 267 -11.41 12.34 -7.34
CA ARG A 267 -11.89 13.70 -7.09
C ARG A 267 -12.09 13.87 -5.59
N PRO A 268 -12.04 15.11 -5.09
CA PRO A 268 -12.65 15.41 -3.81
C PRO A 268 -14.11 14.97 -3.88
N THR A 269 -14.51 13.98 -3.11
CA THR A 269 -15.91 13.56 -3.04
C THR A 269 -16.65 14.55 -2.15
N ALA A 270 -17.41 15.46 -2.77
CA ALA A 270 -18.55 16.02 -2.09
C ALA A 270 -19.50 14.85 -1.76
N SER A 271 -19.71 14.60 -0.48
CA SER A 271 -20.63 13.62 0.11
C SER A 271 -20.18 12.15 0.06
N ILE A 272 -19.43 11.74 1.06
CA ILE A 272 -19.44 10.34 1.51
C ILE A 272 -20.78 10.15 2.24
N ASN A 273 -21.80 9.68 1.53
CA ASN A 273 -23.04 9.25 2.16
C ASN A 273 -22.76 7.94 2.91
N ILE A 274 -22.40 8.03 4.18
CA ILE A 274 -22.42 6.91 5.12
C ILE A 274 -23.88 6.72 5.53
N ARG A 275 -24.67 6.08 4.66
CA ARG A 275 -25.92 5.47 5.08
C ARG A 275 -25.74 3.96 5.04
N GLN A 276 -25.83 3.39 6.21
CA GLN A 276 -25.98 2.02 6.72
C GLN A 276 -25.90 0.86 5.70
#